data_463271a2842c331558f3eed0c04b6835
#
_entry.id   463271a2842c331558f3eed0c04b6835
#
_cell.length_a   1.000
_cell.length_b   1.000
_cell.length_c   1.000
_cell.angle_alpha   90.00
_cell.angle_beta   90.00
_cell.angle_gamma   90.00
#
_symmetry.space_group_name_H-M   'P 1'
#
loop_
_entity.id
_entity.type
_entity.pdbx_description
1 polymer ?
#
loop_
_entity_poly.entity_id
_entity_poly.type
_entity_poly.pdbx_seq_one_letter_code
_entity_poly.pdbx_strand_id
1 'polypeptide(L)'
;MRNQSLEKRNVLVTGGAGFIGSHLVDALVAEGHRVRILDALVPQVHGDVVPPHLNPSAEFLRADVCSRDAVDNALEGIDAVFHEAAEVGVGQSMYEIERYVRANDLGTAVLLEAILARRSQIKKLVVASSMSIYGEGACHCGECGTVYPQLRPSEQLIDRRWELECPTCGKVMSPVRTPEEKPLFPTSVYAVTKQDQEQFCLAIGRSYKIPTVALRYFNVYGTRQALSNPYTGVCAIFSARLLNGNSPMIFEDGGQTRDFVHVSDIVQANLLALQTDRADYQAINVGTGVATSIHTVCNLLSKGLGVDIEAELVGKYREGDIRHCVADISKARELLGYEPKVSLATGIPELLSWVRAQAAQDQVVGATAELESRQLVR
;
A
#
# COMPACT_ATOMS: atom_id res chain seq x y z
N MET A 1 -34.54 1.16 5.95
CA MET A 1 -33.16 1.52 6.30
C MET A 1 -33.16 3.00 6.67
N ARG A 2 -32.85 3.36 7.90
CA ARG A 2 -32.84 4.77 8.31
C ARG A 2 -31.64 5.44 7.64
N ASN A 3 -31.89 6.49 6.87
CA ASN A 3 -30.88 7.43 6.41
C ASN A 3 -30.33 8.14 7.67
N GLN A 4 -29.35 7.53 8.34
CA GLN A 4 -28.57 8.27 9.33
C GLN A 4 -27.72 9.25 8.52
N SER A 5 -28.03 10.54 8.63
CA SER A 5 -27.15 11.59 8.14
C SER A 5 -25.78 11.32 8.79
N LEU A 6 -24.76 11.03 7.97
CA LEU A 6 -23.40 10.82 8.45
C LEU A 6 -22.99 12.02 9.32
N GLU A 7 -22.57 11.75 10.55
CA GLU A 7 -22.07 12.79 11.45
C GLU A 7 -20.84 13.45 10.80
N LYS A 8 -20.94 14.74 10.52
CA LYS A 8 -19.85 15.50 9.95
C LYS A 8 -18.71 15.62 10.95
N ARG A 9 -17.50 15.30 10.55
CA ARG A 9 -16.31 15.28 11.40
C ARG A 9 -15.25 16.25 10.91
N ASN A 10 -14.39 16.67 11.83
CA ASN A 10 -13.12 17.32 11.52
C ASN A 10 -12.06 16.23 11.40
N VAL A 11 -11.52 16.04 10.23
CA VAL A 11 -10.66 14.91 9.89
C VAL A 11 -9.26 15.37 9.56
N LEU A 12 -8.26 14.77 10.19
CA LEU A 12 -6.86 14.89 9.78
C LEU A 12 -6.48 13.72 8.88
N VAL A 13 -5.89 14.02 7.72
CA VAL A 13 -5.26 13.03 6.84
C VAL A 13 -3.77 13.33 6.78
N THR A 14 -2.94 12.55 7.45
CA THR A 14 -1.49 12.62 7.27
C THR A 14 -1.11 11.91 5.97
N GLY A 15 -0.17 12.44 5.19
CA GLY A 15 0.10 11.91 3.85
C GLY A 15 -1.01 12.22 2.83
N GLY A 16 -1.85 13.23 3.14
CA GLY A 16 -3.04 13.55 2.37
C GLY A 16 -2.79 14.19 0.99
N ALA A 17 -1.56 14.58 0.68
CA ALA A 17 -1.17 15.03 -0.66
C ALA A 17 -0.66 13.89 -1.55
N GLY A 18 -0.38 12.72 -0.97
CA GLY A 18 0.09 11.53 -1.66
C GLY A 18 -1.00 10.84 -2.50
N PHE A 19 -0.63 9.72 -3.10
CA PHE A 19 -1.49 8.94 -4.01
C PHE A 19 -2.83 8.58 -3.35
N ILE A 20 -2.83 7.73 -2.32
CA ILE A 20 -4.05 7.25 -1.66
C ILE A 20 -4.71 8.40 -0.88
N GLY A 21 -3.91 9.14 -0.10
CA GLY A 21 -4.40 10.21 0.75
C GLY A 21 -5.18 11.29 0.00
N SER A 22 -4.75 11.68 -1.20
CA SER A 22 -5.45 12.72 -1.98
C SER A 22 -6.82 12.27 -2.50
N HIS A 23 -6.97 10.99 -2.86
CA HIS A 23 -8.29 10.43 -3.21
C HIS A 23 -9.20 10.33 -1.99
N LEU A 24 -8.64 9.95 -0.83
CA LEU A 24 -9.38 9.91 0.43
C LEU A 24 -9.84 11.31 0.86
N VAL A 25 -8.99 12.31 0.73
CA VAL A 25 -9.33 13.72 1.01
C VAL A 25 -10.50 14.17 0.14
N ASP A 26 -10.47 13.91 -1.17
CA ASP A 26 -11.57 14.26 -2.07
C ASP A 26 -12.90 13.62 -1.65
N ALA A 27 -12.88 12.34 -1.29
CA ALA A 27 -14.07 11.63 -0.86
C ALA A 27 -14.62 12.15 0.47
N LEU A 28 -13.76 12.42 1.45
CA LEU A 28 -14.14 12.99 2.75
C LEU A 28 -14.77 14.39 2.59
N VAL A 29 -14.18 15.25 1.75
CA VAL A 29 -14.73 16.57 1.43
C VAL A 29 -16.09 16.44 0.74
N ALA A 30 -16.23 15.51 -0.21
CA ALA A 30 -17.48 15.24 -0.91
C ALA A 30 -18.60 14.75 0.03
N GLU A 31 -18.26 13.98 1.07
CA GLU A 31 -19.20 13.58 2.15
C GLU A 31 -19.50 14.72 3.12
N GLY A 32 -18.84 15.86 2.98
CA GLY A 32 -19.08 17.08 3.76
C GLY A 32 -18.32 17.15 5.09
N HIS A 33 -17.27 16.35 5.25
CA HIS A 33 -16.33 16.48 6.37
C HIS A 33 -15.46 17.74 6.20
N ARG A 34 -14.95 18.28 7.31
CA ARG A 34 -13.88 19.28 7.29
C ARG A 34 -12.56 18.55 7.32
N VAL A 35 -11.75 18.71 6.29
CA VAL A 35 -10.51 17.95 6.14
C VAL A 35 -9.31 18.86 6.28
N ARG A 36 -8.36 18.43 7.09
CA ARG A 36 -7.01 18.97 7.20
C ARG A 36 -6.01 17.94 6.71
N ILE A 37 -5.06 18.39 5.92
CA ILE A 37 -3.97 17.60 5.36
C ILE A 37 -2.68 17.98 6.09
N LEU A 38 -1.92 16.99 6.55
CA LEU A 38 -0.53 17.15 6.98
C LEU A 38 0.35 16.32 6.05
N ASP A 39 1.22 16.98 5.28
CA ASP A 39 2.12 16.31 4.32
C ASP A 39 3.45 17.05 4.19
N ALA A 40 4.55 16.32 4.17
CA ALA A 40 5.89 16.88 4.04
C ALA A 40 6.22 17.30 2.59
N LEU A 41 5.47 16.81 1.61
CA LEU A 41 5.75 16.93 0.18
C LEU A 41 7.16 16.42 -0.16
N VAL A 42 7.40 15.14 0.12
CA VAL A 42 8.69 14.50 -0.15
C VAL A 42 9.05 14.64 -1.64
N PRO A 43 10.24 15.18 -1.98
CA PRO A 43 10.61 15.48 -3.37
C PRO A 43 10.55 14.27 -4.32
N GLN A 44 10.88 13.07 -3.85
CA GLN A 44 10.82 11.84 -4.65
C GLN A 44 9.41 11.50 -5.13
N VAL A 45 8.37 11.97 -4.43
CA VAL A 45 6.96 11.73 -4.75
C VAL A 45 6.32 12.92 -5.45
N HIS A 46 6.60 14.14 -4.97
CA HIS A 46 5.90 15.36 -5.36
C HIS A 46 6.74 16.31 -6.22
N GLY A 47 8.06 16.06 -6.37
CA GLY A 47 8.97 17.07 -6.87
C GLY A 47 9.04 18.28 -5.92
N ASP A 48 9.27 19.45 -6.46
CA ASP A 48 9.37 20.70 -5.67
C ASP A 48 8.08 21.54 -5.67
N VAL A 49 6.94 20.94 -6.07
CA VAL A 49 5.68 21.66 -6.26
C VAL A 49 4.55 21.07 -5.42
N VAL A 50 3.61 21.91 -5.04
CA VAL A 50 2.34 21.46 -4.47
C VAL A 50 1.55 20.75 -5.55
N PRO A 51 1.09 19.50 -5.33
CA PRO A 51 0.37 18.76 -6.34
C PRO A 51 -0.89 19.50 -6.83
N PRO A 52 -1.13 19.62 -8.15
CA PRO A 52 -2.26 20.35 -8.68
C PRO A 52 -3.61 19.69 -8.37
N HIS A 53 -3.60 18.43 -7.96
CA HIS A 53 -4.79 17.68 -7.56
C HIS A 53 -5.15 17.85 -6.08
N LEU A 54 -4.42 18.68 -5.33
CA LEU A 54 -4.74 18.92 -3.92
C LEU A 54 -6.11 19.60 -3.81
N ASN A 55 -6.99 19.05 -2.97
CA ASN A 55 -8.35 19.55 -2.85
C ASN A 55 -8.37 20.97 -2.24
N PRO A 56 -8.89 21.99 -2.95
CA PRO A 56 -8.85 23.38 -2.48
C PRO A 56 -9.79 23.63 -1.29
N SER A 57 -10.72 22.72 -0.98
CA SER A 57 -11.61 22.80 0.17
C SER A 57 -11.00 22.18 1.43
N ALA A 58 -9.85 21.52 1.34
CA ALA A 58 -9.13 21.01 2.50
C ALA A 58 -8.08 22.01 2.97
N GLU A 59 -7.92 22.13 4.29
CA GLU A 59 -6.83 22.90 4.88
C GLU A 59 -5.51 22.14 4.69
N PHE A 60 -4.48 22.78 4.14
CA PHE A 60 -3.20 22.15 3.88
C PHE A 60 -2.10 22.70 4.78
N LEU A 61 -1.46 21.81 5.54
CA LEU A 61 -0.29 22.07 6.36
C LEU A 61 0.92 21.32 5.77
N ARG A 62 1.87 22.06 5.20
CA ARG A 62 3.14 21.48 4.73
C ARG A 62 4.07 21.29 5.91
N ALA A 63 4.15 20.09 6.45
CA ALA A 63 5.07 19.75 7.54
C ALA A 63 5.32 18.24 7.63
N ASP A 64 6.43 17.87 8.28
CA ASP A 64 6.82 16.49 8.57
C ASP A 64 6.04 15.96 9.79
N VAL A 65 5.48 14.76 9.67
CA VAL A 65 4.78 14.05 10.77
C VAL A 65 5.71 13.76 11.96
N CYS A 66 7.03 13.81 11.77
CA CYS A 66 8.02 13.72 12.86
C CYS A 66 8.16 15.02 13.66
N SER A 67 7.54 16.12 13.21
CA SER A 67 7.57 17.39 13.95
C SER A 67 6.43 17.45 14.97
N ARG A 68 6.77 17.37 16.25
CA ARG A 68 5.79 17.40 17.34
C ARG A 68 4.90 18.64 17.27
N ASP A 69 5.48 19.82 17.12
CA ASP A 69 4.74 21.08 17.07
C ASP A 69 3.78 21.13 15.87
N ALA A 70 4.22 20.61 14.73
CA ALA A 70 3.39 20.54 13.54
C ALA A 70 2.20 19.57 13.72
N VAL A 71 2.44 18.42 14.33
CA VAL A 71 1.38 17.42 14.62
C VAL A 71 0.43 17.95 15.67
N ASP A 72 0.91 18.62 16.72
CA ASP A 72 0.07 19.25 17.74
C ASP A 72 -0.85 20.32 17.13
N ASN A 73 -0.32 21.17 16.24
CA ASN A 73 -1.11 22.14 15.48
C ASN A 73 -2.13 21.43 14.54
N ALA A 74 -1.67 20.38 13.82
CA ALA A 74 -2.54 19.64 12.90
C ALA A 74 -3.73 18.98 13.59
N LEU A 75 -3.60 18.59 14.85
CA LEU A 75 -4.64 17.93 15.64
C LEU A 75 -5.62 18.89 16.33
N GLU A 76 -5.43 20.22 16.25
CA GLU A 76 -6.35 21.17 16.86
C GLU A 76 -7.77 21.06 16.27
N GLY A 77 -8.75 20.75 17.12
CA GLY A 77 -10.15 20.62 16.74
C GLY A 77 -10.49 19.38 15.90
N ILE A 78 -9.55 18.43 15.75
CA ILE A 78 -9.75 17.17 15.02
C ILE A 78 -10.43 16.13 15.91
N ASP A 79 -11.33 15.36 15.32
CA ASP A 79 -12.02 14.24 15.98
C ASP A 79 -11.78 12.87 15.29
N ALA A 80 -11.27 12.84 14.07
CA ALA A 80 -10.89 11.60 13.39
C ALA A 80 -9.55 11.77 12.65
N VAL A 81 -8.74 10.71 12.62
CA VAL A 81 -7.41 10.72 11.99
C VAL A 81 -7.29 9.55 11.02
N PHE A 82 -6.87 9.83 9.79
CA PHE A 82 -6.35 8.85 8.84
C PHE A 82 -4.84 9.02 8.77
N HIS A 83 -4.12 7.96 9.15
CA HIS A 83 -2.66 7.95 9.12
C HIS A 83 -2.17 7.22 7.86
N GLU A 84 -2.06 8.00 6.77
CA GLU A 84 -1.57 7.52 5.46
C GLU A 84 -0.09 7.88 5.22
N ALA A 85 0.50 8.76 6.05
CA ALA A 85 1.89 9.18 5.92
C ALA A 85 2.84 8.01 6.11
N ALA A 86 3.63 7.72 5.09
CA ALA A 86 4.69 6.71 5.12
C ALA A 86 5.67 6.89 3.95
N GLU A 87 6.93 6.55 4.18
CA GLU A 87 7.85 6.21 3.09
C GLU A 87 7.52 4.81 2.57
N VAL A 88 7.50 4.67 1.23
CA VAL A 88 7.08 3.45 0.53
C VAL A 88 8.14 2.99 -0.45
N GLY A 89 8.48 1.71 -0.46
CA GLY A 89 9.44 1.11 -1.39
C GLY A 89 10.24 -0.01 -0.75
N VAL A 90 9.93 -1.26 -1.10
CA VAL A 90 10.58 -2.45 -0.54
C VAL A 90 12.09 -2.43 -0.78
N GLY A 91 12.51 -2.29 -2.03
CA GLY A 91 13.95 -2.33 -2.39
C GLY A 91 14.75 -1.18 -1.79
N GLN A 92 14.26 0.06 -1.87
CA GLN A 92 14.93 1.24 -1.34
C GLN A 92 15.07 1.18 0.18
N SER A 93 14.10 0.63 0.88
CA SER A 93 14.13 0.52 2.34
C SER A 93 15.30 -0.33 2.88
N MET A 94 15.86 -1.21 2.05
CA MET A 94 16.96 -2.09 2.45
C MET A 94 18.31 -1.35 2.58
N TYR A 95 18.40 -0.11 2.09
CA TYR A 95 19.63 0.68 2.18
C TYR A 95 19.41 2.14 2.66
N GLU A 96 18.20 2.65 2.65
CA GLU A 96 17.83 3.94 3.26
C GLU A 96 17.09 3.72 4.59
N ILE A 97 17.61 2.86 5.46
CA ILE A 97 16.94 2.35 6.66
C ILE A 97 16.46 3.47 7.58
N GLU A 98 17.35 4.44 7.90
CA GLU A 98 17.02 5.57 8.78
C GLU A 98 15.82 6.36 8.27
N ARG A 99 15.74 6.62 6.96
CA ARG A 99 14.67 7.35 6.33
C ARG A 99 13.31 6.70 6.58
N TYR A 100 13.23 5.37 6.39
CA TYR A 100 12.00 4.61 6.59
C TYR A 100 11.61 4.53 8.06
N VAL A 101 12.54 4.22 8.95
CA VAL A 101 12.31 4.18 10.41
C VAL A 101 11.89 5.56 10.92
N ARG A 102 12.56 6.62 10.46
CA ARG A 102 12.19 7.98 10.84
C ARG A 102 10.76 8.32 10.43
N ALA A 103 10.43 8.17 9.16
CA ALA A 103 9.11 8.55 8.65
C ALA A 103 7.99 7.67 9.22
N ASN A 104 8.18 6.35 9.18
CA ASN A 104 7.12 5.40 9.50
C ASN A 104 7.00 5.16 11.02
N ASP A 105 8.10 4.87 11.72
CA ASP A 105 8.04 4.53 13.15
C ASP A 105 8.04 5.77 14.02
N LEU A 106 9.03 6.67 13.87
CA LEU A 106 9.10 7.89 14.68
C LEU A 106 7.90 8.80 14.38
N GLY A 107 7.54 8.98 13.10
CA GLY A 107 6.36 9.78 12.73
C GLY A 107 5.07 9.25 13.36
N THR A 108 4.87 7.93 13.37
CA THR A 108 3.74 7.28 14.05
C THR A 108 3.79 7.49 15.57
N ALA A 109 4.96 7.35 16.18
CA ALA A 109 5.11 7.55 17.63
C ALA A 109 4.77 9.00 18.02
N VAL A 110 5.27 9.99 17.29
CA VAL A 110 4.97 11.42 17.51
C VAL A 110 3.46 11.69 17.37
N LEU A 111 2.82 11.14 16.33
CA LEU A 111 1.38 11.26 16.12
C LEU A 111 0.58 10.64 17.27
N LEU A 112 0.94 9.44 17.70
CA LEU A 112 0.24 8.73 18.77
C LEU A 112 0.36 9.46 20.12
N GLU A 113 1.54 9.97 20.48
CA GLU A 113 1.70 10.77 21.69
C GLU A 113 0.85 12.05 21.67
N ALA A 114 0.76 12.73 20.53
CA ALA A 114 -0.07 13.91 20.36
C ALA A 114 -1.57 13.57 20.43
N ILE A 115 -1.98 12.42 19.86
CA ILE A 115 -3.34 11.87 20.01
C ILE A 115 -3.67 11.57 21.48
N LEU A 116 -2.73 10.94 22.21
CA LEU A 116 -2.94 10.65 23.63
C LEU A 116 -3.17 11.89 24.49
N ALA A 117 -2.49 12.99 24.20
CA ALA A 117 -2.72 14.27 24.86
C ALA A 117 -4.15 14.82 24.63
N ARG A 118 -4.81 14.36 23.56
CA ARG A 118 -6.15 14.78 23.10
C ARG A 118 -7.17 13.62 23.05
N ARG A 119 -6.91 12.51 23.74
CA ARG A 119 -7.65 11.25 23.62
C ARG A 119 -9.17 11.37 23.78
N SER A 120 -9.66 12.32 24.58
CA SER A 120 -11.11 12.55 24.76
C SER A 120 -11.79 13.17 23.53
N GLN A 121 -11.01 13.77 22.62
CA GLN A 121 -11.50 14.41 21.39
C GLN A 121 -11.48 13.42 20.22
N ILE A 122 -10.47 12.55 20.14
CA ILE A 122 -10.30 11.63 19.01
C ILE A 122 -11.30 10.46 19.12
N LYS A 123 -12.18 10.37 18.14
CA LYS A 123 -13.26 9.36 18.06
C LYS A 123 -12.89 8.16 17.17
N LYS A 124 -11.93 8.34 16.25
CA LYS A 124 -11.51 7.29 15.34
C LYS A 124 -10.08 7.54 14.84
N LEU A 125 -9.28 6.49 14.82
CA LEU A 125 -7.99 6.41 14.15
C LEU A 125 -8.05 5.29 13.11
N VAL A 126 -7.75 5.60 11.85
CA VAL A 126 -7.55 4.60 10.79
C VAL A 126 -6.11 4.70 10.33
N VAL A 127 -5.41 3.57 10.29
CA VAL A 127 -4.00 3.52 9.87
C VAL A 127 -3.83 2.67 8.62
N ALA A 128 -3.11 3.20 7.65
CA ALA A 128 -2.67 2.44 6.47
C ALA A 128 -1.59 1.44 6.86
N SER A 129 -1.93 0.16 6.90
CA SER A 129 -1.01 -0.96 6.97
C SER A 129 -0.76 -1.51 5.55
N SER A 130 -0.09 -2.65 5.41
CA SER A 130 0.32 -3.19 4.12
C SER A 130 0.30 -4.71 4.10
N MET A 131 0.00 -5.30 2.95
CA MET A 131 0.18 -6.73 2.72
C MET A 131 1.65 -7.18 2.83
N SER A 132 2.60 -6.26 2.69
CA SER A 132 4.04 -6.57 2.77
C SER A 132 4.47 -7.17 4.11
N ILE A 133 3.70 -6.91 5.18
CA ILE A 133 3.96 -7.47 6.52
C ILE A 133 3.79 -8.98 6.58
N TYR A 134 3.07 -9.57 5.63
CA TYR A 134 2.87 -11.02 5.57
C TYR A 134 4.11 -11.79 5.10
N GLY A 135 4.98 -11.18 4.31
CA GLY A 135 5.93 -11.90 3.48
C GLY A 135 5.20 -12.72 2.41
N GLU A 136 5.58 -13.97 2.20
CA GLU A 136 4.84 -14.87 1.31
C GLU A 136 3.40 -15.04 1.78
N GLY A 137 2.47 -15.17 0.83
CA GLY A 137 1.07 -15.42 1.13
C GLY A 137 0.80 -16.84 1.66
N ALA A 138 -0.46 -17.12 1.94
CA ALA A 138 -0.89 -18.47 2.31
C ALA A 138 -0.87 -19.40 1.09
N CYS A 139 -0.50 -20.68 1.33
CA CYS A 139 -0.46 -21.73 0.32
C CYS A 139 -1.20 -22.97 0.77
N HIS A 140 -1.57 -23.81 -0.20
CA HIS A 140 -2.12 -25.14 0.04
C HIS A 140 -1.18 -26.20 -0.53
N CYS A 141 -0.77 -27.13 0.32
CA CYS A 141 -0.09 -28.36 -0.09
C CYS A 141 -1.10 -29.50 -0.15
N GLY A 142 -1.13 -30.25 -1.24
CA GLY A 142 -2.08 -31.35 -1.41
C GLY A 142 -1.97 -32.46 -0.35
N GLU A 143 -0.81 -32.57 0.32
CA GLU A 143 -0.60 -33.57 1.41
C GLU A 143 -0.66 -32.96 2.81
N CYS A 144 -0.14 -31.72 2.98
CA CYS A 144 0.02 -31.10 4.29
C CYS A 144 -1.07 -30.10 4.64
N GLY A 145 -2.00 -29.79 3.70
CA GLY A 145 -3.08 -28.82 3.90
C GLY A 145 -2.58 -27.37 3.78
N THR A 146 -3.14 -26.46 4.56
CA THR A 146 -2.74 -25.04 4.57
C THR A 146 -1.35 -24.86 5.16
N VAL A 147 -0.49 -24.13 4.43
CA VAL A 147 0.89 -23.83 4.84
C VAL A 147 1.10 -22.32 4.76
N TYR A 148 1.83 -21.78 5.73
CA TYR A 148 2.31 -20.41 5.75
C TYR A 148 3.82 -20.40 5.50
N PRO A 149 4.26 -20.39 4.23
CA PRO A 149 5.67 -20.47 3.89
C PRO A 149 6.43 -19.20 4.27
N GLN A 150 7.73 -19.36 4.47
CA GLN A 150 8.68 -18.26 4.49
C GLN A 150 9.24 -18.02 3.07
N LEU A 151 10.18 -17.09 2.93
CA LEU A 151 10.85 -16.85 1.66
C LEU A 151 11.51 -18.12 1.13
N ARG A 152 11.54 -18.23 -0.19
CA ARG A 152 12.27 -19.29 -0.90
C ARG A 152 13.75 -19.19 -0.58
N PRO A 153 14.46 -20.32 -0.34
CA PRO A 153 15.90 -20.34 -0.18
C PRO A 153 16.64 -19.81 -1.43
N SER A 154 17.79 -19.17 -1.23
CA SER A 154 18.58 -18.61 -2.34
C SER A 154 19.02 -19.70 -3.34
N GLU A 155 19.32 -20.91 -2.87
CA GLU A 155 19.67 -22.06 -3.73
C GLU A 155 18.53 -22.42 -4.67
N GLN A 156 17.28 -22.38 -4.19
CA GLN A 156 16.10 -22.62 -5.02
C GLN A 156 15.96 -21.56 -6.12
N LEU A 157 16.22 -20.28 -5.79
CA LEU A 157 16.13 -19.17 -6.73
C LEU A 157 17.26 -19.19 -7.77
N ILE A 158 18.46 -19.59 -7.37
CA ILE A 158 19.61 -19.80 -8.29
C ILE A 158 19.28 -20.89 -9.32
N ASP A 159 18.62 -21.96 -8.88
CA ASP A 159 18.17 -23.05 -9.74
C ASP A 159 16.94 -22.68 -10.61
N ARG A 160 16.45 -21.45 -10.51
CA ARG A 160 15.23 -20.95 -11.20
C ARG A 160 13.97 -21.76 -10.89
N ARG A 161 13.91 -22.38 -9.72
CA ARG A 161 12.71 -23.06 -9.22
C ARG A 161 11.84 -22.01 -8.50
N TRP A 162 10.98 -21.34 -9.28
CA TRP A 162 10.29 -20.15 -8.82
C TRP A 162 9.12 -20.42 -7.88
N GLU A 163 8.47 -21.59 -8.00
CA GLU A 163 7.29 -21.89 -7.18
C GLU A 163 7.67 -22.28 -5.74
N LEU A 164 6.73 -21.99 -4.82
CA LEU A 164 6.90 -22.32 -3.40
C LEU A 164 6.81 -23.82 -3.18
N GLU A 165 7.79 -24.36 -2.49
CA GLU A 165 7.86 -25.77 -2.09
C GLU A 165 7.43 -25.92 -0.62
N CYS A 166 6.68 -26.98 -0.32
CA CYS A 166 6.22 -27.28 1.03
C CYS A 166 7.42 -27.60 1.93
N PRO A 167 7.60 -26.90 3.06
CA PRO A 167 8.75 -27.14 3.95
C PRO A 167 8.72 -28.52 4.62
N THR A 168 7.54 -29.18 4.61
CA THR A 168 7.37 -30.50 5.23
C THR A 168 7.61 -31.65 4.26
N CYS A 169 7.08 -31.59 3.03
CA CYS A 169 7.14 -32.72 2.07
C CYS A 169 7.86 -32.38 0.76
N GLY A 170 8.32 -31.15 0.56
CA GLY A 170 9.05 -30.72 -0.64
C GLY A 170 8.20 -30.54 -1.90
N LYS A 171 6.90 -30.83 -1.88
CA LYS A 171 6.02 -30.69 -3.04
C LYS A 171 5.70 -29.23 -3.33
N VAL A 172 5.56 -28.87 -4.60
CA VAL A 172 5.09 -27.56 -5.02
C VAL A 172 3.70 -27.29 -4.46
N MET A 173 3.51 -26.10 -3.92
CA MET A 173 2.25 -25.64 -3.33
C MET A 173 1.49 -24.74 -4.29
N SER A 174 0.18 -24.64 -4.08
CA SER A 174 -0.69 -23.68 -4.78
C SER A 174 -1.00 -22.48 -3.87
N PRO A 175 -0.92 -21.22 -4.36
CA PRO A 175 -1.30 -20.07 -3.58
C PRO A 175 -2.80 -20.10 -3.26
N VAL A 176 -3.16 -19.70 -2.03
CA VAL A 176 -4.54 -19.48 -1.59
C VAL A 176 -4.70 -18.08 -1.02
N ARG A 177 -5.92 -17.65 -0.76
CA ARG A 177 -6.18 -16.35 -0.15
C ARG A 177 -5.54 -16.29 1.25
N THR A 178 -4.89 -15.17 1.55
CA THR A 178 -4.14 -14.93 2.80
C THR A 178 -5.06 -14.28 3.83
N PRO A 179 -5.44 -14.97 4.89
CA PRO A 179 -6.29 -14.43 5.94
C PRO A 179 -5.46 -13.59 6.93
N GLU A 180 -6.13 -12.76 7.73
CA GLU A 180 -5.47 -11.88 8.72
C GLU A 180 -4.77 -12.63 9.84
N GLU A 181 -5.18 -13.86 10.13
CA GLU A 181 -4.60 -14.75 11.14
C GLU A 181 -3.24 -15.34 10.72
N LYS A 182 -2.88 -15.24 9.44
CA LYS A 182 -1.55 -15.68 9.01
C LYS A 182 -0.47 -14.97 9.82
N PRO A 183 0.52 -15.71 10.37
CA PRO A 183 1.67 -15.10 11.03
C PRO A 183 2.39 -14.11 10.11
N LEU A 184 2.85 -13.01 10.67
CA LEU A 184 3.55 -11.95 9.94
C LEU A 184 5.03 -12.29 9.82
N PHE A 185 5.58 -12.21 8.60
CA PHE A 185 6.98 -12.44 8.27
C PHE A 185 7.51 -11.32 7.38
N PRO A 186 7.69 -10.09 7.93
CA PRO A 186 8.16 -8.96 7.12
C PRO A 186 9.55 -9.25 6.55
N THR A 187 9.72 -9.01 5.25
CA THR A 187 10.93 -9.37 4.49
C THR A 187 11.79 -8.17 4.09
N SER A 188 11.41 -6.98 4.50
CA SER A 188 12.12 -5.72 4.23
C SER A 188 11.94 -4.72 5.37
N VAL A 189 12.83 -3.72 5.43
CA VAL A 189 12.69 -2.64 6.43
C VAL A 189 11.34 -1.93 6.27
N TYR A 190 10.90 -1.66 5.04
CA TYR A 190 9.56 -1.12 4.80
C TYR A 190 8.46 -2.01 5.42
N ALA A 191 8.53 -3.32 5.21
CA ALA A 191 7.54 -4.24 5.76
C ALA A 191 7.56 -4.26 7.30
N VAL A 192 8.76 -4.20 7.92
CA VAL A 192 8.91 -4.08 9.38
C VAL A 192 8.26 -2.80 9.88
N THR A 193 8.60 -1.63 9.29
CA THR A 193 8.04 -0.36 9.74
C THR A 193 6.51 -0.28 9.53
N LYS A 194 5.96 -0.92 8.48
CA LYS A 194 4.50 -1.01 8.29
C LYS A 194 3.83 -1.91 9.34
N GLN A 195 4.50 -3.00 9.74
CA GLN A 195 4.05 -3.82 10.86
C GLN A 195 4.08 -3.02 12.17
N ASP A 196 5.13 -2.25 12.41
CA ASP A 196 5.28 -1.44 13.62
C ASP A 196 4.21 -0.34 13.69
N GLN A 197 3.93 0.37 12.59
CA GLN A 197 2.81 1.33 12.51
C GLN A 197 1.48 0.68 12.89
N GLU A 198 1.17 -0.50 12.34
CA GLU A 198 -0.04 -1.26 12.67
C GLU A 198 -0.10 -1.59 14.15
N GLN A 199 0.99 -2.18 14.69
CA GLN A 199 1.03 -2.65 16.07
C GLN A 199 1.00 -1.50 17.07
N PHE A 200 1.71 -0.40 16.83
CA PHE A 200 1.67 0.79 17.68
C PHE A 200 0.27 1.37 17.76
N CYS A 201 -0.38 1.58 16.61
CA CYS A 201 -1.72 2.15 16.57
C CYS A 201 -2.75 1.25 17.27
N LEU A 202 -2.72 -0.06 17.01
CA LEU A 202 -3.66 -1.00 17.63
C LEU A 202 -3.40 -1.19 19.15
N ALA A 203 -2.14 -1.22 19.58
CA ALA A 203 -1.79 -1.34 20.99
C ALA A 203 -2.24 -0.12 21.80
N ILE A 204 -1.95 1.08 21.29
CA ILE A 204 -2.38 2.35 21.90
C ILE A 204 -3.91 2.46 21.88
N GLY A 205 -4.54 2.16 20.74
CA GLY A 205 -5.99 2.17 20.59
C GLY A 205 -6.69 1.31 21.65
N ARG A 206 -6.25 0.07 21.81
CA ARG A 206 -6.80 -0.88 22.83
C ARG A 206 -6.57 -0.39 24.24
N SER A 207 -5.35 0.07 24.56
CA SER A 207 -4.96 0.47 25.92
C SER A 207 -5.71 1.70 26.39
N TYR A 208 -5.87 2.69 25.51
CA TYR A 208 -6.49 3.99 25.84
C TYR A 208 -7.94 4.13 25.36
N LYS A 209 -8.51 3.05 24.81
CA LYS A 209 -9.91 3.03 24.33
C LYS A 209 -10.18 4.04 23.22
N ILE A 210 -9.21 4.24 22.33
CA ILE A 210 -9.35 5.03 21.12
C ILE A 210 -9.75 4.07 20.00
N PRO A 211 -10.95 4.17 19.42
CA PRO A 211 -11.38 3.31 18.32
C PRO A 211 -10.40 3.38 17.17
N THR A 212 -9.74 2.24 16.86
CA THR A 212 -8.62 2.18 15.91
C THR A 212 -8.81 1.02 14.95
N VAL A 213 -8.66 1.27 13.65
CA VAL A 213 -8.71 0.26 12.58
C VAL A 213 -7.41 0.31 11.79
N ALA A 214 -6.78 -0.85 11.56
CA ALA A 214 -5.64 -0.97 10.67
C ALA A 214 -6.09 -1.64 9.35
N LEU A 215 -5.85 -0.98 8.22
CA LEU A 215 -6.22 -1.49 6.90
C LEU A 215 -4.96 -1.96 6.18
N ARG A 216 -4.85 -3.28 5.98
CA ARG A 216 -3.74 -3.91 5.24
C ARG A 216 -4.01 -3.80 3.75
N TYR A 217 -3.50 -2.74 3.11
CA TYR A 217 -3.68 -2.54 1.67
C TYR A 217 -2.86 -3.56 0.88
N PHE A 218 -3.50 -4.16 -0.12
CA PHE A 218 -2.82 -4.98 -1.11
C PHE A 218 -2.23 -4.08 -2.22
N ASN A 219 -1.99 -4.59 -3.42
CA ASN A 219 -1.30 -3.81 -4.44
C ASN A 219 -2.20 -2.72 -5.03
N VAL A 220 -2.17 -1.53 -4.45
CA VAL A 220 -3.01 -0.41 -4.88
C VAL A 220 -2.53 0.15 -6.21
N TYR A 221 -3.47 0.41 -7.13
CA TYR A 221 -3.20 1.10 -8.39
C TYR A 221 -4.29 2.15 -8.66
N GLY A 222 -3.95 3.15 -9.48
CA GLY A 222 -4.88 4.22 -9.84
C GLY A 222 -4.17 5.49 -10.29
N THR A 223 -4.94 6.52 -10.54
CA THR A 223 -4.43 7.85 -10.91
C THR A 223 -3.65 8.50 -9.75
N ARG A 224 -2.83 9.50 -10.03
CA ARG A 224 -2.01 10.26 -9.06
C ARG A 224 -0.84 9.46 -8.43
N GLN A 225 -0.51 8.27 -8.94
CA GLN A 225 0.72 7.60 -8.53
C GLN A 225 1.95 8.35 -9.06
N ALA A 226 3.05 8.36 -8.28
CA ALA A 226 4.31 9.00 -8.68
C ALA A 226 5.00 8.16 -9.78
N LEU A 227 4.67 8.43 -11.05
CA LEU A 227 5.13 7.62 -12.20
C LEU A 227 6.66 7.62 -12.36
N SER A 228 7.33 8.71 -11.99
CA SER A 228 8.80 8.81 -12.05
C SER A 228 9.52 8.21 -10.84
N ASN A 229 8.79 7.71 -9.83
CA ASN A 229 9.39 7.02 -8.69
C ASN A 229 9.60 5.53 -9.01
N PRO A 230 10.85 5.04 -9.15
CA PRO A 230 11.13 3.65 -9.54
C PRO A 230 10.86 2.63 -8.41
N TYR A 231 10.49 3.09 -7.21
CA TYR A 231 10.17 2.25 -6.05
C TYR A 231 8.67 2.24 -5.72
N THR A 232 7.84 2.77 -6.61
CA THR A 232 6.37 2.76 -6.50
C THR A 232 5.76 1.42 -6.95
N GLY A 233 4.43 1.36 -7.10
CA GLY A 233 3.73 0.15 -7.54
C GLY A 233 4.02 -0.23 -9.02
N VAL A 234 3.99 -1.52 -9.31
CA VAL A 234 4.33 -2.08 -10.63
C VAL A 234 3.52 -1.49 -11.79
N CYS A 235 2.25 -1.14 -11.58
CA CYS A 235 1.43 -0.51 -12.61
C CYS A 235 2.01 0.85 -13.04
N ALA A 236 2.47 1.66 -12.09
CA ALA A 236 3.10 2.94 -12.39
C ALA A 236 4.48 2.77 -13.06
N ILE A 237 5.30 1.84 -12.55
CA ILE A 237 6.61 1.51 -13.10
C ILE A 237 6.50 1.07 -14.56
N PHE A 238 5.63 0.11 -14.87
CA PHE A 238 5.44 -0.39 -16.23
C PHE A 238 4.84 0.68 -17.14
N SER A 239 3.90 1.49 -16.64
CA SER A 239 3.34 2.62 -17.40
C SER A 239 4.42 3.64 -17.78
N ALA A 240 5.30 4.01 -16.83
CA ALA A 240 6.41 4.93 -17.11
C ALA A 240 7.36 4.38 -18.17
N ARG A 241 7.74 3.10 -18.08
CA ARG A 241 8.60 2.45 -19.08
C ARG A 241 7.97 2.44 -20.46
N LEU A 242 6.71 2.00 -20.57
CA LEU A 242 5.98 1.94 -21.84
C LEU A 242 5.79 3.32 -22.47
N LEU A 243 5.52 4.37 -21.67
CA LEU A 243 5.45 5.76 -22.17
C LEU A 243 6.77 6.26 -22.75
N ASN A 244 7.90 5.77 -22.21
CA ASN A 244 9.25 6.12 -22.69
C ASN A 244 9.73 5.17 -23.80
N GLY A 245 8.88 4.28 -24.32
CA GLY A 245 9.24 3.32 -25.37
C GLY A 245 10.15 2.18 -24.91
N ASN A 246 10.24 1.95 -23.61
CA ASN A 246 11.10 0.92 -23.01
C ASN A 246 10.29 -0.32 -22.63
N SER A 247 10.90 -1.52 -22.79
CA SER A 247 10.31 -2.79 -22.35
C SER A 247 10.16 -2.83 -20.83
N PRO A 248 8.99 -3.19 -20.28
CA PRO A 248 8.85 -3.52 -18.88
C PRO A 248 9.77 -4.65 -18.47
N MET A 249 10.56 -4.46 -17.41
CA MET A 249 11.45 -5.48 -16.86
C MET A 249 10.68 -6.35 -15.87
N ILE A 250 10.61 -7.64 -16.15
CA ILE A 250 9.94 -8.63 -15.29
C ILE A 250 10.99 -9.56 -14.69
N PHE A 251 11.06 -9.54 -13.36
CA PHE A 251 11.92 -10.46 -12.61
C PHE A 251 11.35 -11.88 -12.61
N GLU A 252 12.20 -12.87 -12.37
CA GLU A 252 11.87 -14.30 -12.44
C GLU A 252 11.28 -14.66 -13.81
N ASP A 253 10.10 -15.29 -13.82
CA ASP A 253 9.36 -15.71 -15.02
C ASP A 253 8.06 -14.93 -15.25
N GLY A 254 7.76 -13.93 -14.40
CA GLY A 254 6.50 -13.15 -14.47
C GLY A 254 5.27 -13.85 -13.91
N GLY A 255 5.41 -15.07 -13.39
CA GLY A 255 4.32 -15.85 -12.78
C GLY A 255 3.95 -15.42 -11.37
N GLN A 256 4.71 -14.51 -10.75
CA GLN A 256 4.38 -13.99 -9.42
C GLN A 256 2.98 -13.38 -9.42
N THR A 257 2.17 -13.71 -8.43
CA THR A 257 0.80 -13.16 -8.34
C THR A 257 0.64 -12.17 -7.19
N ARG A 258 -0.14 -11.14 -7.45
CA ARG A 258 -0.55 -10.12 -6.48
C ARG A 258 -2.04 -9.89 -6.61
N ASP A 259 -2.61 -9.28 -5.58
CA ASP A 259 -3.97 -8.77 -5.58
C ASP A 259 -3.94 -7.26 -5.87
N PHE A 260 -4.39 -6.89 -7.06
CA PHE A 260 -4.41 -5.51 -7.50
C PHE A 260 -5.76 -4.87 -7.19
N VAL A 261 -5.76 -3.88 -6.31
CA VAL A 261 -6.95 -3.17 -5.85
C VAL A 261 -6.93 -1.72 -6.34
N HIS A 262 -8.04 -1.26 -6.90
CA HIS A 262 -8.16 0.12 -7.36
C HIS A 262 -8.23 1.09 -6.18
N VAL A 263 -7.65 2.28 -6.34
CA VAL A 263 -7.60 3.30 -5.27
C VAL A 263 -8.99 3.70 -4.76
N SER A 264 -10.02 3.69 -5.60
CA SER A 264 -11.40 3.98 -5.16
C SER A 264 -11.96 2.93 -4.19
N ASP A 265 -11.54 1.67 -4.32
CA ASP A 265 -11.95 0.61 -3.39
C ASP A 265 -11.19 0.74 -2.06
N ILE A 266 -9.93 1.20 -2.08
CA ILE A 266 -9.22 1.59 -0.86
C ILE A 266 -9.92 2.74 -0.14
N VAL A 267 -10.31 3.79 -0.88
CA VAL A 267 -11.08 4.91 -0.33
C VAL A 267 -12.40 4.43 0.27
N GLN A 268 -13.12 3.55 -0.42
CA GLN A 268 -14.34 2.92 0.11
C GLN A 268 -14.08 2.25 1.48
N ALA A 269 -13.02 1.45 1.60
CA ALA A 269 -12.68 0.75 2.84
C ALA A 269 -12.38 1.73 3.98
N ASN A 270 -11.67 2.83 3.70
CA ASN A 270 -11.39 3.89 4.67
C ASN A 270 -12.66 4.58 5.17
N LEU A 271 -13.56 4.97 4.26
CA LEU A 271 -14.83 5.58 4.62
C LEU A 271 -15.71 4.64 5.46
N LEU A 272 -15.77 3.36 5.08
CA LEU A 272 -16.47 2.34 5.85
C LEU A 272 -15.87 2.14 7.25
N ALA A 273 -14.54 2.16 7.37
CA ALA A 273 -13.85 2.07 8.66
C ALA A 273 -14.15 3.28 9.57
N LEU A 274 -14.31 4.48 8.99
CA LEU A 274 -14.71 5.67 9.74
C LEU A 274 -16.14 5.55 10.31
N GLN A 275 -17.03 4.86 9.59
CA GLN A 275 -18.48 4.84 9.83
C GLN A 275 -18.94 3.72 10.77
N THR A 276 -18.10 2.69 11.01
CA THR A 276 -18.46 1.53 11.83
C THR A 276 -17.60 1.39 13.08
N ASP A 277 -18.19 0.90 14.16
CA ASP A 277 -17.49 0.46 15.38
C ASP A 277 -17.17 -1.05 15.37
N ARG A 278 -17.77 -1.81 14.45
CA ARG A 278 -17.58 -3.28 14.36
C ARG A 278 -16.14 -3.67 14.04
N ALA A 279 -15.41 -2.78 13.37
CA ALA A 279 -14.03 -2.97 12.96
C ALA A 279 -13.01 -2.45 13.98
N ASP A 280 -13.45 -1.87 15.09
CA ASP A 280 -12.58 -1.27 16.08
C ASP A 280 -11.58 -2.28 16.65
N TYR A 281 -10.33 -1.84 16.74
CA TYR A 281 -9.18 -2.61 17.23
C TYR A 281 -8.81 -3.81 16.37
N GLN A 282 -9.22 -3.83 15.10
CA GLN A 282 -8.95 -4.90 14.15
C GLN A 282 -7.93 -4.47 13.07
N ALA A 283 -7.14 -5.46 12.63
CA ALA A 283 -6.46 -5.39 11.34
C ALA A 283 -7.33 -6.09 10.29
N ILE A 284 -7.44 -5.49 9.09
CA ILE A 284 -8.38 -5.93 8.04
C ILE A 284 -7.68 -5.83 6.68
N ASN A 285 -7.73 -6.92 5.92
CA ASN A 285 -7.24 -6.95 4.53
C ASN A 285 -8.14 -6.13 3.60
N VAL A 286 -7.52 -5.30 2.78
CA VAL A 286 -8.22 -4.55 1.73
C VAL A 286 -7.61 -4.87 0.37
N GLY A 287 -8.30 -5.70 -0.38
CA GLY A 287 -7.93 -6.20 -1.70
C GLY A 287 -9.17 -6.59 -2.49
N THR A 288 -8.99 -7.37 -3.53
CA THR A 288 -10.08 -7.90 -4.38
C THR A 288 -10.34 -9.38 -4.15
N GLY A 289 -9.37 -10.11 -3.60
CA GLY A 289 -9.35 -11.56 -3.50
C GLY A 289 -9.05 -12.27 -4.84
N VAL A 290 -8.54 -11.52 -5.82
CA VAL A 290 -8.23 -12.03 -7.17
C VAL A 290 -6.72 -12.04 -7.41
N ALA A 291 -6.19 -13.23 -7.70
CA ALA A 291 -4.78 -13.39 -8.07
C ALA A 291 -4.53 -12.92 -9.51
N THR A 292 -3.60 -12.00 -9.70
CA THR A 292 -3.19 -11.55 -11.04
C THR A 292 -1.67 -11.63 -11.16
N SER A 293 -1.17 -12.26 -12.23
CA SER A 293 0.27 -12.35 -12.47
C SER A 293 0.85 -11.02 -12.95
N ILE A 294 2.13 -10.79 -12.67
CA ILE A 294 2.86 -9.60 -13.14
C ILE A 294 2.87 -9.54 -14.67
N HIS A 295 2.99 -10.70 -15.32
CA HIS A 295 2.92 -10.79 -16.79
C HIS A 295 1.55 -10.35 -17.33
N THR A 296 0.44 -10.74 -16.66
CA THR A 296 -0.91 -10.31 -17.03
C THR A 296 -1.07 -8.79 -16.92
N VAL A 297 -0.56 -8.18 -15.86
CA VAL A 297 -0.59 -6.71 -15.68
C VAL A 297 0.17 -6.02 -16.80
N CYS A 298 1.37 -6.49 -17.13
CA CYS A 298 2.17 -5.95 -18.22
C CYS A 298 1.40 -5.97 -19.55
N ASN A 299 0.81 -7.11 -19.90
CA ASN A 299 0.03 -7.27 -21.14
C ASN A 299 -1.18 -6.34 -21.20
N LEU A 300 -1.88 -6.16 -20.08
CA LEU A 300 -3.03 -5.24 -20.01
C LEU A 300 -2.60 -3.80 -20.24
N LEU A 301 -1.47 -3.39 -19.67
CA LEU A 301 -0.94 -2.02 -19.82
C LEU A 301 -0.43 -1.77 -21.27
N SER A 302 0.37 -2.68 -21.84
CA SER A 302 0.87 -2.57 -23.23
C SER A 302 -0.29 -2.49 -24.22
N LYS A 303 -1.25 -3.42 -24.13
CA LYS A 303 -2.44 -3.43 -24.97
C LYS A 303 -3.28 -2.16 -24.80
N GLY A 304 -3.47 -1.73 -23.57
CA GLY A 304 -4.28 -0.54 -23.28
C GLY A 304 -3.61 0.77 -23.74
N LEU A 305 -2.28 0.84 -23.76
CA LEU A 305 -1.53 1.96 -24.36
C LEU A 305 -1.50 1.90 -25.89
N GLY A 306 -1.79 0.76 -26.50
CA GLY A 306 -1.70 0.55 -27.92
C GLY A 306 -0.25 0.45 -28.44
N VAL A 307 0.67 0.01 -27.56
CA VAL A 307 2.08 -0.18 -27.90
C VAL A 307 2.40 -1.66 -28.05
N ASP A 308 3.18 -1.99 -29.08
CA ASP A 308 3.65 -3.36 -29.35
C ASP A 308 5.07 -3.53 -28.74
N ILE A 309 5.12 -3.45 -27.41
CA ILE A 309 6.36 -3.59 -26.64
C ILE A 309 6.18 -4.79 -25.72
N GLU A 310 6.97 -5.83 -25.97
CA GLU A 310 7.01 -7.02 -25.11
C GLU A 310 7.79 -6.76 -23.84
N ALA A 311 7.41 -7.47 -22.78
CA ALA A 311 8.17 -7.45 -21.52
C ALA A 311 9.50 -8.18 -21.68
N GLU A 312 10.52 -7.67 -21.02
CA GLU A 312 11.81 -8.32 -20.87
C GLU A 312 11.79 -9.20 -19.62
N LEU A 313 11.84 -10.52 -19.79
CA LEU A 313 12.07 -11.47 -18.70
C LEU A 313 13.54 -11.49 -18.36
N VAL A 314 13.95 -10.79 -17.31
CA VAL A 314 15.37 -10.62 -16.98
C VAL A 314 16.01 -11.88 -16.37
N GLY A 315 15.23 -12.86 -15.92
CA GLY A 315 15.71 -14.10 -15.31
C GLY A 315 16.48 -13.90 -14.00
N LYS A 316 16.51 -12.68 -13.49
CA LYS A 316 17.05 -12.29 -12.20
C LYS A 316 15.96 -12.31 -11.13
N TYR A 317 16.35 -12.35 -9.87
CA TYR A 317 15.43 -12.21 -8.75
C TYR A 317 15.90 -11.12 -7.79
N ARG A 318 15.00 -10.60 -6.97
CA ARG A 318 15.30 -9.66 -5.90
C ARG A 318 15.27 -10.37 -4.56
N GLU A 319 16.27 -10.14 -3.73
CA GLU A 319 16.27 -10.65 -2.36
C GLU A 319 15.07 -10.09 -1.58
N GLY A 320 14.37 -10.96 -0.86
CA GLY A 320 13.19 -10.58 -0.09
C GLY A 320 11.88 -10.47 -0.89
N ASP A 321 11.93 -10.64 -2.24
CA ASP A 321 10.70 -10.64 -3.04
C ASP A 321 9.89 -11.93 -2.81
N ILE A 322 8.58 -11.74 -2.69
CA ILE A 322 7.61 -12.82 -2.46
C ILE A 322 7.05 -13.34 -3.78
N ARG A 323 6.70 -14.62 -3.83
CA ARG A 323 6.12 -15.24 -5.03
C ARG A 323 4.64 -14.91 -5.17
N HIS A 324 3.83 -15.15 -4.13
CA HIS A 324 2.39 -14.97 -4.17
C HIS A 324 1.85 -14.32 -2.90
N CYS A 325 0.94 -13.38 -3.04
CA CYS A 325 0.12 -12.90 -1.92
C CYS A 325 -1.19 -12.29 -2.44
N VAL A 326 -2.31 -12.88 -2.03
CA VAL A 326 -3.67 -12.50 -2.43
C VAL A 326 -4.53 -12.40 -1.18
N ALA A 327 -5.39 -11.38 -1.09
CA ALA A 327 -6.22 -11.13 0.09
C ALA A 327 -7.31 -12.18 0.28
N ASP A 328 -7.51 -12.66 1.51
CA ASP A 328 -8.84 -13.03 1.97
C ASP A 328 -9.54 -11.76 2.47
N ILE A 329 -10.65 -11.40 1.85
CA ILE A 329 -11.44 -10.20 2.17
C ILE A 329 -12.71 -10.51 2.96
N SER A 330 -12.85 -11.73 3.46
CA SER A 330 -14.04 -12.17 4.20
C SER A 330 -14.31 -11.31 5.42
N LYS A 331 -13.25 -10.97 6.17
CA LYS A 331 -13.32 -10.11 7.34
C LYS A 331 -13.71 -8.66 7.00
N ALA A 332 -13.19 -8.11 5.88
CA ALA A 332 -13.59 -6.80 5.39
C ALA A 332 -15.08 -6.75 5.00
N ARG A 333 -15.57 -7.80 4.35
CA ARG A 333 -16.99 -7.96 4.04
C ARG A 333 -17.85 -8.00 5.29
N GLU A 334 -17.45 -8.82 6.24
CA GLU A 334 -18.19 -9.00 7.48
C GLU A 334 -18.24 -7.73 8.33
N LEU A 335 -17.07 -7.12 8.62
CA LEU A 335 -16.98 -6.03 9.59
C LEU A 335 -17.23 -4.65 9.01
N LEU A 336 -16.84 -4.42 7.76
CA LEU A 336 -16.99 -3.12 7.08
C LEU A 336 -18.19 -3.11 6.11
N GLY A 337 -18.65 -4.25 5.62
CA GLY A 337 -19.53 -4.32 4.45
C GLY A 337 -18.81 -3.96 3.14
N TYR A 338 -17.49 -4.15 3.11
CA TYR A 338 -16.63 -3.82 1.98
C TYR A 338 -16.89 -4.77 0.80
N GLU A 339 -17.06 -4.20 -0.39
CA GLU A 339 -17.12 -4.95 -1.65
C GLU A 339 -16.30 -4.20 -2.70
N PRO A 340 -15.23 -4.81 -3.25
CA PRO A 340 -14.46 -4.19 -4.32
C PRO A 340 -15.34 -4.04 -5.57
N LYS A 341 -15.34 -2.85 -6.16
CA LYS A 341 -16.21 -2.49 -7.29
C LYS A 341 -15.47 -2.42 -8.61
N VAL A 342 -14.16 -2.20 -8.55
CA VAL A 342 -13.35 -1.96 -9.75
C VAL A 342 -12.44 -3.16 -10.00
N SER A 343 -12.72 -3.89 -11.09
CA SER A 343 -11.81 -4.93 -11.57
C SER A 343 -10.59 -4.33 -12.28
N LEU A 344 -9.51 -5.09 -12.40
CA LEU A 344 -8.34 -4.63 -13.15
C LEU A 344 -8.69 -4.27 -14.61
N ALA A 345 -9.60 -5.02 -15.23
CA ALA A 345 -10.06 -4.76 -16.60
C ALA A 345 -10.80 -3.43 -16.75
N THR A 346 -11.53 -2.99 -15.72
CA THR A 346 -12.26 -1.71 -15.72
C THR A 346 -11.43 -0.53 -15.22
N GLY A 347 -10.48 -0.75 -14.31
CA GLY A 347 -9.64 0.30 -13.74
C GLY A 347 -8.41 0.67 -14.61
N ILE A 348 -7.85 -0.28 -15.37
CA ILE A 348 -6.70 0.00 -16.25
C ILE A 348 -7.02 1.09 -17.28
N PRO A 349 -8.17 1.12 -18.00
CA PRO A 349 -8.49 2.21 -18.91
C PRO A 349 -8.47 3.60 -18.26
N GLU A 350 -8.98 3.75 -17.05
CA GLU A 350 -8.93 5.01 -16.29
C GLU A 350 -7.48 5.39 -15.97
N LEU A 351 -6.69 4.46 -15.42
CA LEU A 351 -5.27 4.67 -15.17
C LEU A 351 -4.55 5.15 -16.42
N LEU A 352 -4.73 4.47 -17.57
CA LEU A 352 -4.04 4.80 -18.82
C LEU A 352 -4.48 6.10 -19.43
N SER A 353 -5.75 6.50 -19.29
CA SER A 353 -6.22 7.82 -19.70
C SER A 353 -5.47 8.92 -18.95
N TRP A 354 -5.28 8.75 -17.64
CA TRP A 354 -4.50 9.67 -16.81
C TRP A 354 -3.01 9.63 -17.17
N VAL A 355 -2.43 8.44 -17.29
CA VAL A 355 -1.00 8.22 -17.60
C VAL A 355 -0.59 8.92 -18.89
N ARG A 356 -1.40 8.87 -19.96
CA ARG A 356 -1.12 9.55 -21.24
C ARG A 356 -0.98 11.08 -21.14
N ALA A 357 -1.60 11.67 -20.12
CA ALA A 357 -1.53 13.12 -19.87
C ALA A 357 -0.36 13.51 -18.97
N GLN A 358 0.43 12.54 -18.48
CA GLN A 358 1.54 12.78 -17.56
C GLN A 358 2.89 12.80 -18.29
N ALA A 359 3.80 13.62 -17.81
CA ALA A 359 5.22 13.50 -18.13
C ALA A 359 5.86 12.54 -17.10
N ALA A 360 6.29 11.37 -17.54
CA ALA A 360 6.95 10.37 -16.71
C ALA A 360 8.40 10.16 -17.18
N GLN A 361 9.33 10.15 -16.22
CA GLN A 361 10.74 9.78 -16.48
C GLN A 361 10.95 8.33 -16.08
N ASP A 362 11.52 7.52 -16.98
CA ASP A 362 11.92 6.15 -16.65
C ASP A 362 13.24 6.17 -15.89
N GLN A 363 13.17 5.89 -14.59
CA GLN A 363 14.33 5.79 -13.71
C GLN A 363 14.65 4.34 -13.30
N VAL A 364 13.96 3.35 -13.89
CA VAL A 364 14.04 1.93 -13.49
C VAL A 364 15.43 1.37 -13.69
N VAL A 365 16.12 1.69 -14.79
CA VAL A 365 17.47 1.18 -15.07
C VAL A 365 18.44 1.63 -13.99
N GLY A 366 18.41 2.91 -13.61
CA GLY A 366 19.27 3.44 -12.54
C GLY A 366 18.97 2.79 -11.19
N ALA A 367 17.69 2.66 -10.84
CA ALA A 367 17.28 2.00 -9.59
C ALA A 367 17.68 0.51 -9.57
N THR A 368 17.56 -0.20 -10.69
CA THR A 368 17.98 -1.60 -10.79
C THR A 368 19.49 -1.72 -10.62
N ALA A 369 20.30 -0.87 -11.27
CA ALA A 369 21.75 -0.84 -11.11
C ALA A 369 22.18 -0.55 -9.66
N GLU A 370 21.46 0.34 -8.96
CA GLU A 370 21.70 0.60 -7.54
C GLU A 370 21.44 -0.65 -6.68
N LEU A 371 20.33 -1.36 -6.93
CA LEU A 371 20.03 -2.62 -6.22
C LEU A 371 21.05 -3.72 -6.53
N GLU A 372 21.52 -3.82 -7.78
CA GLU A 372 22.57 -4.76 -8.18
C GLU A 372 23.91 -4.45 -7.48
N SER A 373 24.30 -3.18 -7.42
CA SER A 373 25.53 -2.74 -6.74
C SER A 373 25.52 -3.11 -5.26
N ARG A 374 24.35 -3.21 -4.67
CA ARG A 374 24.11 -3.60 -3.26
C ARG A 374 23.83 -5.08 -3.08
N GLN A 375 23.93 -5.89 -4.13
CA GLN A 375 23.65 -7.34 -4.13
C GLN A 375 22.20 -7.70 -3.73
N LEU A 376 21.26 -6.78 -3.92
CA LEU A 376 19.83 -6.98 -3.67
C LEU A 376 19.09 -7.53 -4.92
N VAL A 377 19.74 -7.54 -6.07
CA VAL A 377 19.30 -8.18 -7.32
C VAL A 377 20.40 -9.14 -7.77
N ARG A 378 20.02 -10.37 -8.12
CA ARG A 378 20.93 -11.44 -8.55
C ARG A 378 20.39 -12.16 -9.78
#